data_075750afd20d34662221b1ba145abd4a
#
_entry.id   075750afd20d34662221b1ba145abd4a
#
_cell.length_a   1.000
_cell.length_b   1.000
_cell.length_c   1.000
_cell.angle_alpha   90.00
_cell.angle_beta   90.00
_cell.angle_gamma   90.00
#
_symmetry.space_group_name_H-M   'P 1'
#
loop_
_entity.id
_entity.type
_entity.pdbx_description
1 polymer ?
#
loop_
_entity_poly.entity_id
_entity_poly.type
_entity_poly.pdbx_seq_one_letter_code
_entity_poly.pdbx_strand_id
1 'polypeptide(L)'
;DSTESNLVNAFAFSSATNIIFEQNSYPNTAHVALRFNAEQFPRIPSRVYKIRGIKVKIPNNATVSTTDGSITYAGTWNGTFKTDKAWTSDPAWILYDLLTNSRYGCNLAESTIDKFAFKTVSEYCGQQVDDGSGTGSTEPRFSCNVNITQPKEAYTLIGELCSVMRVMPF
;
A
#
# COMPACT_ATOMS: atom_id res chain seq x y z
N ASP A 1 -1.26 17.34 -54.72
CA ASP A 1 -2.59 17.83 -55.13
C ASP A 1 -2.76 17.62 -56.61
N SER A 2 -3.84 16.99 -57.05
CA SER A 2 -4.18 16.86 -58.46
C SER A 2 -4.98 18.09 -58.91
N THR A 3 -4.56 18.66 -60.06
CA THR A 3 -5.28 19.77 -60.70
C THR A 3 -6.35 19.28 -61.67
N GLU A 4 -6.51 17.99 -61.84
CA GLU A 4 -7.47 17.41 -62.75
C GLU A 4 -8.87 17.40 -62.13
N SER A 5 -9.84 17.98 -62.81
CA SER A 5 -11.21 18.19 -62.31
C SER A 5 -12.05 16.91 -62.15
N ASN A 6 -11.59 15.81 -62.75
CA ASN A 6 -12.24 14.51 -62.69
C ASN A 6 -11.63 13.56 -61.66
N LEU A 7 -10.60 14.02 -60.90
CA LEU A 7 -10.01 13.26 -59.84
C LEU A 7 -10.52 13.76 -58.47
N VAL A 8 -11.06 12.85 -57.69
CA VAL A 8 -11.45 13.13 -56.31
C VAL A 8 -10.25 12.86 -55.43
N ASN A 9 -9.63 13.93 -54.89
CA ASN A 9 -8.58 13.81 -53.90
C ASN A 9 -9.25 13.70 -52.53
N ALA A 10 -9.30 12.49 -51.98
CA ALA A 10 -9.76 12.24 -50.64
C ALA A 10 -8.68 11.56 -49.85
N PHE A 11 -8.42 12.08 -48.69
CA PHE A 11 -7.67 11.35 -47.69
C PHE A 11 -8.51 10.98 -46.49
N ALA A 12 -8.41 9.72 -46.08
CA ALA A 12 -8.93 9.29 -44.81
C ALA A 12 -7.80 9.33 -43.78
N PHE A 13 -7.99 10.09 -42.73
CA PHE A 13 -7.10 10.12 -41.58
C PHE A 13 -7.51 9.02 -40.60
N SER A 14 -6.74 7.92 -40.56
CA SER A 14 -7.09 6.75 -39.74
C SER A 14 -6.49 6.80 -38.33
N SER A 15 -5.32 7.39 -38.17
CA SER A 15 -4.70 7.55 -36.86
C SER A 15 -3.58 8.57 -36.88
N ALA A 16 -3.37 9.26 -35.76
CA ALA A 16 -2.18 10.03 -35.47
C ALA A 16 -1.51 9.46 -34.23
N THR A 17 -0.22 9.19 -34.35
CA THR A 17 0.56 8.72 -33.20
C THR A 17 1.64 9.75 -32.89
N ASN A 18 1.62 10.33 -31.72
CA ASN A 18 2.71 11.14 -31.19
C ASN A 18 3.62 10.24 -30.37
N ILE A 19 4.86 10.06 -30.81
CA ILE A 19 5.84 9.26 -30.08
C ILE A 19 6.64 10.20 -29.20
N ILE A 20 6.41 10.10 -27.90
CA ILE A 20 7.15 10.84 -26.89
C ILE A 20 8.28 9.95 -26.40
N PHE A 21 9.53 10.35 -26.66
CA PHE A 21 10.74 9.61 -26.26
C PHE A 21 11.22 9.98 -24.84
N GLU A 22 10.43 10.69 -24.07
CA GLU A 22 10.76 11.04 -22.71
C GLU A 22 10.66 9.81 -21.80
N GLN A 23 11.74 9.49 -21.10
CA GLN A 23 11.77 8.46 -20.07
C GLN A 23 11.45 9.09 -18.71
N ASN A 24 10.18 9.20 -18.41
CA ASN A 24 9.74 9.71 -17.11
C ASN A 24 9.90 8.64 -16.04
N SER A 25 10.60 8.99 -14.96
CA SER A 25 10.68 8.17 -13.77
C SER A 25 9.61 8.59 -12.78
N TYR A 26 8.84 7.62 -12.30
CA TYR A 26 7.79 7.84 -11.30
C TYR A 26 8.17 7.12 -10.00
N PRO A 27 9.11 7.66 -9.21
CA PRO A 27 9.55 7.00 -7.99
C PRO A 27 8.38 6.82 -7.01
N ASN A 28 8.38 5.70 -6.32
CA ASN A 28 7.34 5.31 -5.36
C ASN A 28 5.92 5.18 -5.93
N THR A 29 5.79 5.02 -7.24
CA THR A 29 4.52 4.80 -7.92
C THR A 29 4.53 3.44 -8.61
N ALA A 30 3.55 2.60 -8.33
CA ALA A 30 3.36 1.34 -9.05
C ALA A 30 2.42 1.58 -10.24
N HIS A 31 2.84 1.14 -11.42
CA HIS A 31 1.97 1.18 -12.58
C HIS A 31 1.90 -0.18 -13.26
N VAL A 32 0.78 -0.40 -13.91
CA VAL A 32 0.57 -1.58 -14.75
C VAL A 32 0.20 -1.12 -16.15
N ALA A 33 1.03 -1.47 -17.12
CA ALA A 33 0.73 -1.29 -18.53
C ALA A 33 0.14 -2.57 -19.11
N LEU A 34 -0.96 -2.46 -19.82
CA LEU A 34 -1.66 -3.59 -20.42
C LEU A 34 -1.79 -3.38 -21.91
N ARG A 35 -1.46 -4.41 -22.68
CA ARG A 35 -1.66 -4.44 -24.13
C ARG A 35 -2.62 -5.58 -24.46
N PHE A 36 -3.67 -5.27 -25.22
CA PHE A 36 -4.67 -6.24 -25.66
C PHE A 36 -4.68 -6.35 -27.17
N ASN A 37 -4.94 -7.54 -27.68
CA ASN A 37 -5.30 -7.73 -29.08
C ASN A 37 -6.83 -7.53 -29.21
N ALA A 38 -7.24 -6.52 -29.98
CA ALA A 38 -8.66 -6.19 -30.19
C ALA A 38 -9.44 -7.29 -30.93
N GLU A 39 -8.75 -8.13 -31.71
CA GLU A 39 -9.37 -9.28 -32.38
C GLU A 39 -9.81 -10.36 -31.39
N GLN A 40 -9.02 -10.56 -30.32
CA GLN A 40 -9.30 -11.58 -29.28
C GLN A 40 -10.19 -11.05 -28.17
N PHE A 41 -10.13 -9.75 -27.90
CA PHE A 41 -10.84 -9.11 -26.80
C PHE A 41 -11.68 -7.93 -27.32
N PRO A 42 -12.96 -8.14 -27.66
CA PRO A 42 -13.83 -7.07 -28.16
C PRO A 42 -14.16 -6.01 -27.09
N ARG A 43 -13.84 -6.28 -25.81
CA ARG A 43 -13.97 -5.36 -24.69
C ARG A 43 -12.75 -5.48 -23.78
N ILE A 44 -12.40 -4.41 -23.08
CA ILE A 44 -11.36 -4.45 -22.04
C ILE A 44 -11.85 -5.40 -20.93
N PRO A 45 -11.15 -6.52 -20.66
CA PRO A 45 -11.57 -7.46 -19.64
C PRO A 45 -11.51 -6.82 -18.26
N SER A 46 -12.49 -7.12 -17.42
CA SER A 46 -12.47 -6.75 -16.02
C SER A 46 -11.29 -7.45 -15.30
N ARG A 47 -10.57 -6.74 -14.46
CA ARG A 47 -9.39 -7.26 -13.75
C ARG A 47 -9.41 -6.86 -12.29
N VAL A 48 -8.86 -7.72 -11.47
CA VAL A 48 -8.65 -7.50 -10.04
C VAL A 48 -7.16 -7.63 -9.76
N TYR A 49 -6.61 -6.70 -9.02
CA TYR A 49 -5.21 -6.71 -8.62
C TYR A 49 -5.10 -6.82 -7.11
N LYS A 50 -4.31 -7.79 -6.64
CA LYS A 50 -3.85 -7.83 -5.26
C LYS A 50 -2.60 -6.96 -5.16
N ILE A 51 -2.71 -5.84 -4.47
CA ILE A 51 -1.58 -4.90 -4.28
C ILE A 51 -1.09 -4.95 -2.84
N ARG A 52 0.22 -4.75 -2.67
CA ARG A 52 0.81 -4.40 -1.38
C ARG A 52 0.89 -2.89 -1.32
N GLY A 53 0.31 -2.31 -0.28
CA GLY A 53 0.21 -0.87 -0.12
C GLY A 53 1.53 -0.20 0.27
N ILE A 54 1.42 0.87 1.03
CA ILE A 54 2.55 1.70 1.46
C ILE A 54 3.51 0.87 2.34
N LYS A 55 4.81 1.11 2.16
CA LYS A 55 5.85 0.56 3.04
C LYS A 55 6.06 1.50 4.22
N VAL A 56 6.12 0.96 5.41
CA VAL A 56 6.32 1.69 6.68
C VAL A 56 7.63 1.34 7.36
N LYS A 57 8.06 2.14 8.32
CA LYS A 57 9.22 1.84 9.17
C LYS A 57 8.90 0.64 10.06
N ILE A 58 9.85 -0.28 10.17
CA ILE A 58 9.75 -1.43 11.07
C ILE A 58 11.01 -1.55 11.93
N PRO A 59 10.95 -2.08 13.15
CA PRO A 59 12.10 -2.35 13.99
C PRO A 59 13.19 -3.16 13.29
N ASN A 60 14.45 -2.89 13.62
CA ASN A 60 15.58 -3.59 13.00
C ASN A 60 15.60 -5.09 13.30
N ASN A 61 15.03 -5.51 14.43
CA ASN A 61 14.93 -6.91 14.85
C ASN A 61 13.61 -7.59 14.41
N ALA A 62 12.80 -6.90 13.60
CA ALA A 62 11.52 -7.42 13.10
C ALA A 62 11.71 -8.17 11.78
N THR A 63 10.95 -9.24 11.59
CA THR A 63 10.81 -9.97 10.33
C THR A 63 9.35 -9.90 9.88
N VAL A 64 9.13 -9.52 8.63
CA VAL A 64 7.78 -9.41 8.05
C VAL A 64 7.51 -10.62 7.19
N SER A 65 6.38 -11.27 7.42
CA SER A 65 5.87 -12.35 6.59
C SER A 65 5.52 -11.82 5.19
N THR A 66 6.01 -12.50 4.16
CA THR A 66 5.69 -12.16 2.76
C THR A 66 4.29 -12.58 2.35
N THR A 67 3.63 -13.42 3.13
CA THR A 67 2.29 -13.97 2.82
C THR A 67 1.19 -13.03 3.28
N ASP A 68 1.21 -12.66 4.56
CA ASP A 68 0.14 -11.92 5.25
C ASP A 68 0.58 -10.57 5.80
N GLY A 69 1.89 -10.27 5.80
CA GLY A 69 2.44 -9.02 6.32
C GLY A 69 2.54 -8.96 7.84
N SER A 70 2.33 -10.07 8.55
CA SER A 70 2.51 -10.15 10.01
C SER A 70 3.97 -9.95 10.40
N ILE A 71 4.20 -9.48 11.62
CA ILE A 71 5.54 -9.20 12.14
C ILE A 71 5.89 -10.16 13.27
N THR A 72 7.11 -10.68 13.21
CA THR A 72 7.76 -11.42 14.30
C THR A 72 9.03 -10.71 14.73
N TYR A 73 9.41 -10.84 15.98
CA TYR A 73 10.58 -10.17 16.56
C TYR A 73 11.60 -11.17 17.07
N ALA A 74 12.88 -10.85 16.89
CA ALA A 74 14.00 -11.62 17.42
C ALA A 74 14.72 -10.80 18.51
N GLY A 75 14.82 -11.34 19.72
CA GLY A 75 15.54 -10.72 20.83
C GLY A 75 14.97 -9.37 21.27
N THR A 76 15.79 -8.63 22.01
CA THR A 76 15.43 -7.31 22.55
C THR A 76 15.65 -6.23 21.51
N TRP A 77 14.69 -5.36 21.29
CA TRP A 77 14.82 -4.22 20.41
C TRP A 77 15.55 -3.06 21.09
N ASN A 78 16.52 -2.48 20.40
CA ASN A 78 17.29 -1.34 20.88
C ASN A 78 16.70 0.04 20.49
N GLY A 79 15.50 0.06 19.88
CA GLY A 79 14.82 1.29 19.47
C GLY A 79 15.23 1.80 18.10
N THR A 80 16.04 1.06 17.31
CA THR A 80 16.39 1.45 15.93
C THR A 80 15.49 0.78 14.91
N PHE A 81 15.23 1.47 13.81
CA PHE A 81 14.44 0.94 12.69
C PHE A 81 15.36 0.41 11.58
N LYS A 82 14.83 -0.45 10.71
CA LYS A 82 15.51 -0.85 9.49
C LYS A 82 15.68 0.35 8.56
N THR A 83 16.74 0.35 7.78
CA THR A 83 17.00 1.35 6.73
C THR A 83 15.91 1.30 5.67
N ASP A 84 15.54 0.09 5.25
CA ASP A 84 14.51 -0.13 4.25
C ASP A 84 13.14 -0.29 4.90
N LYS A 85 12.17 0.49 4.43
CA LYS A 85 10.77 0.33 4.79
C LYS A 85 10.21 -0.98 4.24
N ALA A 86 9.29 -1.60 4.96
CA ALA A 86 8.63 -2.83 4.55
C ALA A 86 7.11 -2.67 4.47
N TRP A 87 6.48 -3.46 3.61
CA TRP A 87 5.03 -3.62 3.65
C TRP A 87 4.66 -4.54 4.81
N THR A 88 3.68 -4.14 5.59
CA THR A 88 3.14 -4.95 6.69
C THR A 88 1.64 -4.73 6.83
N SER A 89 0.95 -5.71 7.39
CA SER A 89 -0.44 -5.63 7.84
C SER A 89 -0.56 -5.32 9.34
N ASP A 90 0.56 -5.07 10.02
CA ASP A 90 0.59 -4.76 11.44
C ASP A 90 -0.01 -3.37 11.72
N PRO A 91 -1.12 -3.28 12.46
CA PRO A 91 -1.83 -2.01 12.65
C PRO A 91 -1.04 -1.02 13.50
N ALA A 92 -0.16 -1.48 14.41
CA ALA A 92 0.62 -0.59 15.25
C ALA A 92 1.64 0.21 14.42
N TRP A 93 2.41 -0.44 13.55
CA TRP A 93 3.38 0.27 12.70
C TRP A 93 2.73 1.07 11.59
N ILE A 94 1.54 0.68 11.13
CA ILE A 94 0.72 1.50 10.22
C ILE A 94 0.30 2.79 10.93
N LEU A 95 -0.19 2.71 12.16
CA LEU A 95 -0.52 3.91 12.96
C LEU A 95 0.71 4.75 13.26
N TYR A 96 1.85 4.14 13.62
CA TYR A 96 3.10 4.86 13.84
C TYR A 96 3.54 5.68 12.61
N ASP A 97 3.47 5.06 11.41
CA ASP A 97 3.79 5.78 10.16
C ASP A 97 2.79 6.90 9.91
N LEU A 98 1.49 6.70 10.15
CA LEU A 98 0.48 7.75 10.01
C LEU A 98 0.75 8.94 10.95
N LEU A 99 1.18 8.68 12.19
CA LEU A 99 1.49 9.76 13.14
C LEU A 99 2.75 10.55 12.75
N THR A 100 3.77 9.87 12.23
CA THR A 100 5.10 10.48 11.97
C THR A 100 5.32 10.96 10.55
N ASN A 101 4.52 10.54 9.59
CA ASN A 101 4.72 10.84 8.17
C ASN A 101 4.34 12.30 7.87
N SER A 102 5.27 13.04 7.24
CA SER A 102 5.07 14.45 6.89
C SER A 102 4.23 14.68 5.62
N ARG A 103 4.07 13.65 4.76
CA ARG A 103 3.38 13.80 3.48
C ARG A 103 1.88 13.56 3.58
N TYR A 104 1.47 12.53 4.31
CA TYR A 104 0.06 12.10 4.40
C TYR A 104 -0.40 11.84 5.83
N GLY A 105 0.46 12.05 6.81
CA GLY A 105 0.20 11.82 8.21
C GLY A 105 0.19 13.09 9.05
N CYS A 106 0.26 12.92 10.36
CA CYS A 106 0.19 14.02 11.33
C CYS A 106 1.51 14.79 11.50
N ASN A 107 2.62 14.32 10.92
CA ASN A 107 3.95 14.94 11.03
C ASN A 107 4.42 15.17 12.49
N LEU A 108 4.07 14.26 13.39
CA LEU A 108 4.57 14.33 14.76
C LEU A 108 6.05 13.94 14.83
N ALA A 109 6.81 14.59 15.69
CA ALA A 109 8.20 14.21 15.91
C ALA A 109 8.28 12.82 16.56
N GLU A 110 9.18 11.96 16.06
CA GLU A 110 9.34 10.59 16.60
C GLU A 110 9.71 10.58 18.09
N SER A 111 10.33 11.65 18.59
CA SER A 111 10.68 11.83 20.00
C SER A 111 9.48 12.03 20.93
N THR A 112 8.32 12.39 20.38
CA THR A 112 7.08 12.59 21.15
C THR A 112 6.24 11.32 21.25
N ILE A 113 6.67 10.24 20.59
CA ILE A 113 5.94 8.98 20.53
C ILE A 113 6.74 7.89 21.22
N ASP A 114 6.11 7.18 22.16
CA ASP A 114 6.72 6.00 22.77
C ASP A 114 6.70 4.80 21.82
N LYS A 115 7.77 4.70 21.02
CA LYS A 115 7.94 3.61 20.05
C LYS A 115 8.04 2.22 20.69
N PHE A 116 8.43 2.12 21.98
CA PHE A 116 8.48 0.83 22.68
C PHE A 116 7.09 0.35 23.05
N ALA A 117 6.19 1.26 23.44
CA ALA A 117 4.79 0.93 23.61
C ALA A 117 4.17 0.43 22.29
N PHE A 118 4.47 1.07 21.15
CA PHE A 118 4.05 0.59 19.83
C PHE A 118 4.55 -0.83 19.53
N LYS A 119 5.81 -1.14 19.87
CA LYS A 119 6.32 -2.51 19.71
C LYS A 119 5.53 -3.51 20.56
N THR A 120 5.20 -3.18 21.80
CA THR A 120 4.41 -4.04 22.68
C THR A 120 3.02 -4.30 22.10
N VAL A 121 2.36 -3.26 21.57
CA VAL A 121 1.07 -3.40 20.88
C VAL A 121 1.21 -4.25 19.63
N SER A 122 2.27 -4.07 18.84
CA SER A 122 2.54 -4.87 17.65
C SER A 122 2.75 -6.35 18.00
N GLU A 123 3.49 -6.67 19.05
CA GLU A 123 3.65 -8.05 19.54
C GLU A 123 2.30 -8.68 19.91
N TYR A 124 1.43 -7.91 20.56
CA TYR A 124 0.09 -8.37 20.88
C TYR A 124 -0.77 -8.60 19.64
N CYS A 125 -0.72 -7.70 18.67
CA CYS A 125 -1.45 -7.84 17.39
C CYS A 125 -0.95 -9.03 16.59
N GLY A 126 0.36 -9.29 16.58
CA GLY A 126 1.00 -10.37 15.82
C GLY A 126 0.86 -11.76 16.44
N GLN A 127 0.34 -11.88 17.67
CA GLN A 127 0.11 -13.18 18.28
C GLN A 127 -0.77 -14.05 17.41
N GLN A 128 -0.31 -15.27 17.16
CA GLN A 128 -1.08 -16.23 16.37
C GLN A 128 -2.25 -16.77 17.20
N VAL A 129 -3.43 -16.69 16.62
CA VAL A 129 -4.68 -17.22 17.18
C VAL A 129 -5.30 -18.20 16.21
N ASP A 130 -6.16 -19.08 16.68
CA ASP A 130 -6.93 -19.99 15.80
C ASP A 130 -7.78 -19.17 14.83
N ASP A 131 -7.72 -19.51 13.53
CA ASP A 131 -8.47 -18.83 12.47
C ASP A 131 -9.97 -19.21 12.41
N GLY A 132 -10.41 -20.10 13.29
CA GLY A 132 -11.79 -20.58 13.37
C GLY A 132 -12.17 -21.58 12.29
N SER A 133 -11.22 -22.01 11.43
CA SER A 133 -11.49 -22.98 10.36
C SER A 133 -11.66 -24.41 10.84
N GLY A 134 -11.24 -24.71 12.07
CA GLY A 134 -11.20 -26.08 12.62
C GLY A 134 -10.12 -26.96 12.03
N THR A 135 -9.22 -26.40 11.21
CA THR A 135 -8.11 -27.13 10.56
C THR A 135 -6.81 -27.07 11.35
N GLY A 136 -6.77 -26.31 12.45
CA GLY A 136 -5.56 -26.00 13.23
C GLY A 136 -4.70 -24.91 12.61
N SER A 137 -5.22 -24.19 11.59
CA SER A 137 -4.58 -23.01 11.01
C SER A 137 -4.64 -21.82 11.96
N THR A 138 -3.67 -20.94 11.87
CA THR A 138 -3.59 -19.74 12.71
C THR A 138 -3.47 -18.48 11.87
N GLU A 139 -3.92 -17.36 12.43
CA GLU A 139 -3.81 -16.02 11.87
C GLU A 139 -3.31 -15.01 12.91
N PRO A 140 -2.76 -13.86 12.51
CA PRO A 140 -2.46 -12.78 13.43
C PRO A 140 -3.72 -12.31 14.15
N ARG A 141 -3.64 -12.09 15.45
CA ARG A 141 -4.78 -11.63 16.29
C ARG A 141 -5.49 -10.41 15.69
N PHE A 142 -4.72 -9.43 15.22
CA PHE A 142 -5.22 -8.23 14.55
C PHE A 142 -4.34 -7.89 13.35
N SER A 143 -4.98 -7.60 12.23
CA SER A 143 -4.33 -7.12 11.02
C SER A 143 -5.10 -5.93 10.44
N CYS A 144 -4.39 -5.05 9.73
CA CYS A 144 -4.97 -3.89 9.09
C CYS A 144 -4.62 -3.87 7.60
N ASN A 145 -5.65 -3.93 6.77
CA ASN A 145 -5.55 -3.78 5.32
C ASN A 145 -6.62 -2.78 4.88
N VAL A 146 -6.27 -1.49 4.89
CA VAL A 146 -7.21 -0.41 4.63
C VAL A 146 -6.79 0.40 3.40
N ASN A 147 -7.78 0.86 2.64
CA ASN A 147 -7.60 1.84 1.59
C ASN A 147 -8.39 3.11 1.95
N ILE A 148 -7.69 4.19 2.25
CA ILE A 148 -8.29 5.48 2.61
C ILE A 148 -8.46 6.28 1.33
N THR A 149 -9.69 6.31 0.80
CA THR A 149 -10.03 6.95 -0.48
C THR A 149 -10.61 8.36 -0.31
N GLN A 150 -11.05 8.70 0.88
CA GLN A 150 -11.66 10.00 1.19
C GLN A 150 -10.89 10.70 2.30
N PRO A 151 -10.75 12.03 2.25
CA PRO A 151 -10.21 12.79 3.37
C PRO A 151 -11.05 12.53 4.63
N LYS A 152 -10.39 12.21 5.72
CA LYS A 152 -11.00 12.04 7.05
C LYS A 152 -10.31 12.93 8.06
N GLU A 153 -11.04 13.31 9.10
CA GLU A 153 -10.45 13.98 10.24
C GLU A 153 -9.43 13.06 10.92
N ALA A 154 -8.24 13.60 11.24
CA ALA A 154 -7.13 12.81 11.78
C ALA A 154 -7.50 12.03 13.05
N TYR A 155 -8.21 12.68 13.98
CA TYR A 155 -8.65 12.05 15.22
C TYR A 155 -9.57 10.84 14.97
N THR A 156 -10.50 10.98 14.04
CA THR A 156 -11.41 9.89 13.65
C THR A 156 -10.63 8.70 13.08
N LEU A 157 -9.67 8.96 12.17
CA LEU A 157 -8.85 7.91 11.57
C LEU A 157 -7.95 7.21 12.60
N ILE A 158 -7.35 7.97 13.52
CA ILE A 158 -6.56 7.41 14.63
C ILE A 158 -7.45 6.53 15.50
N GLY A 159 -8.66 6.99 15.85
CA GLY A 159 -9.62 6.22 16.62
C GLY A 159 -10.05 4.92 15.94
N GLU A 160 -10.28 4.95 14.62
CA GLU A 160 -10.59 3.75 13.83
C GLU A 160 -9.43 2.74 13.86
N LEU A 161 -8.18 3.18 13.68
CA LEU A 161 -7.00 2.31 13.76
C LEU A 161 -6.77 1.76 15.16
N CYS A 162 -6.95 2.60 16.19
CA CYS A 162 -6.88 2.15 17.59
C CYS A 162 -7.94 1.09 17.89
N SER A 163 -9.15 1.23 17.35
CA SER A 163 -10.23 0.27 17.56
C SER A 163 -9.90 -1.11 16.96
N VAL A 164 -9.17 -1.18 15.83
CA VAL A 164 -8.68 -2.45 15.25
C VAL A 164 -7.81 -3.20 16.26
N MET A 165 -6.96 -2.49 16.99
CA MET A 165 -6.03 -3.05 17.99
C MET A 165 -6.67 -3.21 19.36
N ARG A 166 -7.91 -2.74 19.54
CA ARG A 166 -8.60 -2.64 20.85
C ARG A 166 -7.81 -1.82 21.88
N VAL A 167 -7.14 -0.76 21.45
CA VAL A 167 -6.43 0.20 22.28
C VAL A 167 -7.14 1.55 22.27
N MET A 168 -6.92 2.34 23.29
CA MET A 168 -7.43 3.72 23.37
C MET A 168 -6.26 4.69 23.27
N PRO A 169 -6.35 5.72 22.43
CA PRO A 169 -5.39 6.82 22.44
C PRO A 169 -5.61 7.67 23.71
N PHE A 170 -4.55 8.07 24.37
CA PHE A 170 -4.58 8.99 25.53
C PHE A 170 -3.45 10.01 25.44
#